data_699a01f8c4351e55f2242045a87a0122
#
_entry.id   699a01f8c4351e55f2242045a87a0122
#
_cell.length_a   1.000
_cell.length_b   1.000
_cell.length_c   1.000
_cell.angle_alpha   90.00
_cell.angle_beta   90.00
_cell.angle_gamma   90.00
#
_symmetry.space_group_name_H-M   'P 1'
#
loop_
_entity.id
_entity.type
_entity.pdbx_description
1 polymer ?
#
loop_
_entity_poly.entity_id
_entity_poly.type
_entity_poly.pdbx_seq_one_letter_code
_entity_poly.pdbx_strand_id
1 'polypeptide(L)'
;MADMKTAAYVCKGCGIGERVDTAQMAKIATKEGKMHLVREHDFLCSAAGVQTITDDIDKEGVTHVVIAACSRRAKTEAFHFPSVALVRANIREGVIWARPDTEDARETTQEMADDYLRMGCGELKKMKLPGGNPDTGHAKRLLVVGGGISGLTAALEASKTGYQVVLVEKSAQL
;
A
#
# COMPACT_ATOMS: atom_id res chain seq x y z
N MET A 1 12.98 21.39 -0.38
CA MET A 1 12.05 20.29 -0.67
C MET A 1 12.91 19.14 -1.12
N ALA A 2 12.77 17.95 -0.53
CA ALA A 2 13.52 16.79 -1.02
C ALA A 2 13.11 16.54 -2.47
N ASP A 3 14.10 16.29 -3.33
CA ASP A 3 13.83 15.98 -4.74
C ASP A 3 12.98 14.72 -4.84
N MET A 4 11.94 14.75 -5.68
CA MET A 4 11.06 13.63 -5.91
C MET A 4 11.83 12.51 -6.61
N LYS A 5 12.16 11.43 -5.89
CA LYS A 5 12.75 10.22 -6.46
C LYS A 5 11.71 9.11 -6.49
N THR A 6 11.32 8.68 -7.68
CA THR A 6 10.22 7.75 -7.92
C THR A 6 10.73 6.35 -8.22
N ALA A 7 10.05 5.32 -7.70
CA ALA A 7 10.34 3.93 -8.03
C ALA A 7 9.07 3.15 -8.37
N ALA A 8 9.19 2.17 -9.25
CA ALA A 8 8.15 1.23 -9.59
C ALA A 8 8.60 -0.21 -9.31
N TYR A 9 7.75 -0.99 -8.68
CA TYR A 9 7.99 -2.39 -8.38
C TYR A 9 6.90 -3.24 -9.01
N VAL A 10 7.28 -4.17 -9.88
CA VAL A 10 6.37 -5.08 -10.57
C VAL A 10 6.49 -6.46 -9.98
N CYS A 11 5.37 -7.00 -9.49
CA CYS A 11 5.29 -8.33 -8.92
C CYS A 11 4.98 -9.36 -10.00
N LYS A 12 5.71 -10.48 -10.00
CA LYS A 12 5.45 -11.64 -10.88
C LYS A 12 4.55 -12.69 -10.22
N GLY A 13 4.42 -12.64 -8.89
CA GLY A 13 3.75 -13.67 -8.11
C GLY A 13 2.24 -13.71 -8.25
N CYS A 14 1.65 -14.75 -7.67
CA CYS A 14 0.20 -14.96 -7.62
C CYS A 14 -0.47 -14.99 -9.02
N GLY A 15 0.22 -15.54 -10.01
CA GLY A 15 -0.28 -15.68 -11.39
C GLY A 15 -0.08 -14.43 -12.28
N ILE A 16 0.51 -13.34 -11.76
CA ILE A 16 0.72 -12.14 -12.57
C ILE A 16 1.67 -12.42 -13.72
N GLY A 17 2.88 -12.94 -13.43
CA GLY A 17 3.88 -13.21 -14.46
C GLY A 17 3.53 -14.36 -15.43
N GLU A 18 2.49 -15.14 -15.13
CA GLU A 18 1.96 -16.18 -16.01
C GLU A 18 0.97 -15.61 -17.03
N ARG A 19 0.33 -14.47 -16.69
CA ARG A 19 -0.76 -13.89 -17.46
C ARG A 19 -0.37 -12.62 -18.22
N VAL A 20 0.66 -11.90 -17.75
CA VAL A 20 1.13 -10.66 -18.37
C VAL A 20 2.66 -10.62 -18.43
N ASP A 21 3.19 -9.93 -19.45
CA ASP A 21 4.62 -9.63 -19.58
C ASP A 21 5.03 -8.52 -18.61
N THR A 22 5.59 -8.91 -17.48
CA THR A 22 6.07 -7.98 -16.46
C THR A 22 7.27 -7.16 -16.93
N ALA A 23 8.08 -7.66 -17.86
CA ALA A 23 9.18 -6.92 -18.45
C ALA A 23 8.68 -5.79 -19.36
N GLN A 24 7.55 -6.00 -20.07
CA GLN A 24 6.87 -4.92 -20.80
C GLN A 24 6.38 -3.86 -19.83
N MET A 25 5.73 -4.24 -18.73
CA MET A 25 5.28 -3.31 -17.68
C MET A 25 6.46 -2.51 -17.11
N ALA A 26 7.61 -3.15 -16.84
CA ALA A 26 8.81 -2.46 -16.36
C ALA A 26 9.34 -1.42 -17.38
N LYS A 27 9.28 -1.74 -18.67
CA LYS A 27 9.63 -0.78 -19.75
C LYS A 27 8.67 0.41 -19.78
N ILE A 28 7.37 0.17 -19.59
CA ILE A 28 6.36 1.24 -19.52
C ILE A 28 6.61 2.15 -18.30
N ALA A 29 6.85 1.56 -17.13
CA ALA A 29 7.20 2.33 -15.94
C ALA A 29 8.41 3.24 -16.16
N THR A 30 9.43 2.74 -16.87
CA THR A 30 10.64 3.50 -17.18
C THR A 30 10.40 4.57 -18.25
N LYS A 31 9.84 4.19 -19.42
CA LYS A 31 9.76 5.07 -20.58
C LYS A 31 8.62 6.07 -20.49
N GLU A 32 7.43 5.60 -20.15
CA GLU A 32 6.21 6.40 -20.10
C GLU A 32 5.96 6.94 -18.68
N GLY A 33 6.09 6.06 -17.70
CA GLY A 33 6.02 6.40 -16.28
C GLY A 33 7.14 7.33 -15.81
N LYS A 34 8.29 7.36 -16.51
CA LYS A 34 9.49 8.12 -16.14
C LYS A 34 9.90 7.87 -14.68
N MET A 35 9.79 6.61 -14.25
CA MET A 35 10.26 6.20 -12.94
C MET A 35 11.79 6.15 -12.93
N HIS A 36 12.42 6.70 -11.89
CA HIS A 36 13.88 6.74 -11.75
C HIS A 36 14.46 5.35 -11.50
N LEU A 37 13.71 4.49 -10.80
CA LEU A 37 14.08 3.13 -10.49
C LEU A 37 12.91 2.19 -10.83
N VAL A 38 13.20 1.06 -11.48
CA VAL A 38 12.19 0.03 -11.75
C VAL A 38 12.77 -1.33 -11.40
N ARG A 39 12.04 -2.13 -10.64
CA ARG A 39 12.42 -3.50 -10.30
C ARG A 39 11.28 -4.47 -10.49
N GLU A 40 11.62 -5.66 -10.87
CA GLU A 40 10.73 -6.82 -10.88
C GLU A 40 11.10 -7.77 -9.74
N HIS A 41 10.13 -8.45 -9.17
CA HIS A 41 10.38 -9.43 -8.11
C HIS A 41 9.30 -10.52 -8.14
N ASP A 42 9.69 -11.76 -7.88
CA ASP A 42 8.76 -12.89 -7.92
C ASP A 42 7.63 -12.77 -6.88
N PHE A 43 7.96 -12.34 -5.67
CA PHE A 43 6.99 -12.10 -4.60
C PHE A 43 7.36 -10.84 -3.80
N LEU A 44 6.88 -9.67 -4.23
CA LEU A 44 7.15 -8.40 -3.55
C LEU A 44 6.71 -8.37 -2.07
N CYS A 45 5.70 -9.16 -1.70
CA CYS A 45 5.23 -9.26 -0.32
C CYS A 45 6.03 -10.25 0.54
N SER A 46 7.04 -10.93 0.00
CA SER A 46 7.98 -11.74 0.77
C SER A 46 8.94 -10.84 1.56
N ALA A 47 9.60 -11.41 2.57
CA ALA A 47 10.61 -10.67 3.34
C ALA A 47 11.70 -10.08 2.42
N ALA A 48 12.17 -10.84 1.42
CA ALA A 48 13.17 -10.40 0.45
C ALA A 48 12.63 -9.27 -0.45
N GLY A 49 11.38 -9.38 -0.92
CA GLY A 49 10.74 -8.35 -1.74
C GLY A 49 10.53 -7.04 -0.98
N VAL A 50 10.05 -7.12 0.25
CA VAL A 50 9.91 -5.95 1.14
C VAL A 50 11.27 -5.32 1.43
N GLN A 51 12.28 -6.16 1.71
CA GLN A 51 13.63 -5.67 1.96
C GLN A 51 14.20 -4.92 0.76
N THR A 52 13.97 -5.40 -0.46
CA THR A 52 14.40 -4.70 -1.69
C THR A 52 13.80 -3.29 -1.76
N ILE A 53 12.50 -3.14 -1.45
CA ILE A 53 11.84 -1.83 -1.44
C ILE A 53 12.43 -0.94 -0.33
N THR A 54 12.61 -1.49 0.87
CA THR A 54 13.18 -0.76 2.01
C THR A 54 14.60 -0.30 1.71
N ASP A 55 15.43 -1.16 1.14
CA ASP A 55 16.81 -0.82 0.76
C ASP A 55 16.86 0.33 -0.25
N ASP A 56 15.97 0.33 -1.23
CA ASP A 56 15.90 1.41 -2.22
C ASP A 56 15.40 2.73 -1.58
N ILE A 57 14.49 2.66 -0.60
CA ILE A 57 14.07 3.83 0.17
C ILE A 57 15.24 4.41 0.95
N ASP A 58 15.96 3.56 1.68
CA ASP A 58 17.00 3.98 2.62
C ASP A 58 18.32 4.35 1.91
N LYS A 59 18.73 3.57 0.91
CA LYS A 59 20.04 3.71 0.24
C LYS A 59 19.99 4.60 -0.98
N GLU A 60 18.91 4.50 -1.75
CA GLU A 60 18.72 5.27 -2.98
C GLU A 60 17.92 6.56 -2.76
N GLY A 61 17.34 6.74 -1.58
CA GLY A 61 16.55 7.93 -1.26
C GLY A 61 15.23 7.99 -2.04
N VAL A 62 14.61 6.85 -2.32
CA VAL A 62 13.30 6.79 -2.96
C VAL A 62 12.24 7.41 -2.04
N THR A 63 11.49 8.37 -2.56
CA THR A 63 10.45 9.10 -1.82
C THR A 63 9.04 8.75 -2.28
N HIS A 64 8.89 8.22 -3.50
CA HIS A 64 7.60 7.92 -4.11
C HIS A 64 7.64 6.54 -4.74
N VAL A 65 6.71 5.68 -4.36
CA VAL A 65 6.68 4.25 -4.71
C VAL A 65 5.36 3.88 -5.37
N VAL A 66 5.40 3.25 -6.54
CA VAL A 66 4.27 2.52 -7.12
C VAL A 66 4.55 1.03 -7.08
N ILE A 67 3.60 0.25 -6.56
CA ILE A 67 3.68 -1.21 -6.52
C ILE A 67 2.60 -1.79 -7.41
N ALA A 68 2.99 -2.37 -8.55
CA ALA A 68 2.13 -3.11 -9.46
C ALA A 68 2.05 -4.57 -8.99
N ALA A 69 1.00 -4.90 -8.25
CA ALA A 69 0.83 -6.20 -7.62
C ALA A 69 -0.67 -6.45 -7.28
N CYS A 70 -0.93 -6.94 -6.08
CA CYS A 70 -2.27 -7.07 -5.52
C CYS A 70 -2.86 -5.71 -5.09
N SER A 71 -4.17 -5.70 -4.83
CA SER A 71 -4.91 -4.51 -4.40
C SER A 71 -4.38 -3.92 -3.09
N ARG A 72 -4.72 -2.66 -2.82
CA ARG A 72 -4.36 -1.98 -1.57
C ARG A 72 -4.97 -2.61 -0.31
N ARG A 73 -5.97 -3.50 -0.47
CA ARG A 73 -6.60 -4.23 0.63
C ARG A 73 -5.85 -5.50 1.03
N ALA A 74 -4.95 -5.98 0.17
CA ALA A 74 -4.16 -7.17 0.42
C ALA A 74 -2.74 -6.80 0.85
N LYS A 75 -2.19 -7.57 1.81
CA LYS A 75 -0.80 -7.40 2.25
C LYS A 75 -0.49 -5.98 2.75
N THR A 76 -1.38 -5.39 3.51
CA THR A 76 -1.24 -4.04 4.06
C THR A 76 -0.04 -3.90 4.98
N GLU A 77 0.21 -4.91 5.82
CA GLU A 77 1.35 -4.93 6.73
C GLU A 77 2.69 -5.01 5.99
N ALA A 78 2.74 -5.82 4.91
CA ALA A 78 3.97 -5.99 4.12
C ALA A 78 4.34 -4.71 3.36
N PHE A 79 3.36 -3.93 2.93
CA PHE A 79 3.55 -2.71 2.15
C PHE A 79 3.22 -1.46 2.96
N HIS A 80 3.72 -1.41 4.17
CA HIS A 80 3.61 -0.24 5.05
C HIS A 80 4.92 0.53 5.09
N PHE A 81 4.98 1.64 4.35
CA PHE A 81 6.14 2.52 4.26
C PHE A 81 5.73 3.96 4.60
N PRO A 82 5.73 4.34 5.88
CA PRO A 82 5.13 5.60 6.33
C PRO A 82 5.88 6.86 5.88
N SER A 83 7.13 6.71 5.44
CA SER A 83 7.99 7.84 5.01
C SER A 83 7.86 8.18 3.52
N VAL A 84 7.15 7.37 2.72
CA VAL A 84 7.05 7.55 1.27
C VAL A 84 5.61 7.72 0.82
N ALA A 85 5.43 8.41 -0.31
CA ALA A 85 4.17 8.40 -1.02
C ALA A 85 4.00 7.05 -1.74
N LEU A 86 2.92 6.33 -1.47
CA LEU A 86 2.71 4.96 -1.97
C LEU A 86 1.42 4.85 -2.79
N VAL A 87 1.55 4.36 -4.01
CA VAL A 87 0.44 3.94 -4.88
C VAL A 87 0.48 2.44 -5.10
N ARG A 88 -0.67 1.80 -5.09
CA ARG A 88 -0.83 0.38 -5.39
C ARG A 88 -1.64 0.23 -6.69
N ALA A 89 -0.97 -0.14 -7.79
CA ALA A 89 -1.63 -0.52 -9.04
C ALA A 89 -2.15 -1.96 -8.91
N ASN A 90 -3.48 -2.11 -8.96
CA ASN A 90 -4.16 -3.37 -8.71
C ASN A 90 -4.14 -4.29 -9.94
N ILE A 91 -3.03 -4.99 -10.14
CA ILE A 91 -2.86 -5.89 -11.29
C ILE A 91 -3.54 -7.25 -11.04
N ARG A 92 -3.39 -7.81 -9.83
CA ARG A 92 -3.91 -9.15 -9.56
C ARG A 92 -5.43 -9.20 -9.59
N GLU A 93 -6.10 -8.49 -8.70
CA GLU A 93 -7.57 -8.56 -8.57
C GLU A 93 -8.28 -7.73 -9.64
N GLY A 94 -7.70 -6.59 -10.03
CA GLY A 94 -8.33 -5.66 -10.98
C GLY A 94 -8.12 -6.02 -12.45
N VAL A 95 -7.09 -6.80 -12.75
CA VAL A 95 -6.77 -7.17 -14.13
C VAL A 95 -6.84 -8.69 -14.31
N ILE A 96 -5.84 -9.44 -13.82
CA ILE A 96 -5.72 -10.85 -14.20
C ILE A 96 -6.85 -11.74 -13.65
N TRP A 97 -7.42 -11.43 -12.50
CA TRP A 97 -8.58 -12.16 -11.96
C TRP A 97 -9.91 -11.69 -12.54
N ALA A 98 -9.96 -10.48 -13.09
CA ALA A 98 -11.16 -9.92 -13.70
C ALA A 98 -11.30 -10.28 -15.19
N ARG A 99 -10.26 -10.86 -15.82
CA ARG A 99 -10.21 -11.18 -17.23
C ARG A 99 -10.17 -12.69 -17.46
N PRO A 100 -10.77 -13.20 -18.56
CA PRO A 100 -10.65 -14.61 -18.92
C PRO A 100 -9.20 -15.04 -19.14
N ASP A 101 -8.89 -16.29 -18.80
CA ASP A 101 -7.58 -16.89 -19.07
C ASP A 101 -7.61 -17.66 -20.41
N THR A 102 -7.73 -16.91 -21.49
CA THR A 102 -7.81 -17.42 -22.86
C THR A 102 -6.82 -16.70 -23.75
N GLU A 103 -6.38 -17.36 -24.83
CA GLU A 103 -5.38 -16.82 -25.75
C GLU A 103 -5.83 -15.50 -26.39
N ASP A 104 -7.09 -15.41 -26.78
CA ASP A 104 -7.72 -14.23 -27.38
C ASP A 104 -7.83 -13.04 -26.41
N ALA A 105 -7.84 -13.31 -25.09
CA ALA A 105 -7.87 -12.26 -24.07
C ALA A 105 -6.48 -11.76 -23.63
N ARG A 106 -5.39 -12.41 -24.04
CA ARG A 106 -4.04 -12.09 -23.55
C ARG A 106 -3.60 -10.67 -23.86
N GLU A 107 -3.75 -10.27 -25.13
CA GLU A 107 -3.35 -8.93 -25.57
C GLU A 107 -4.11 -7.84 -24.79
N THR A 108 -5.42 -7.94 -24.74
CA THR A 108 -6.25 -6.93 -24.01
C THR A 108 -6.05 -6.98 -22.49
N THR A 109 -5.64 -8.13 -21.93
CA THR A 109 -5.27 -8.25 -20.52
C THR A 109 -3.95 -7.55 -20.26
N GLN A 110 -2.98 -7.69 -21.17
CA GLN A 110 -1.71 -6.97 -21.09
C GLN A 110 -1.92 -5.46 -21.18
N GLU A 111 -2.68 -5.00 -22.18
CA GLU A 111 -3.00 -3.57 -22.34
C GLU A 111 -3.64 -2.99 -21.07
N MET A 112 -4.58 -3.72 -20.47
CA MET A 112 -5.22 -3.30 -19.23
C MET A 112 -4.23 -3.22 -18.06
N ALA A 113 -3.30 -4.18 -17.95
CA ALA A 113 -2.26 -4.15 -16.92
C ALA A 113 -1.32 -2.95 -17.09
N ASP A 114 -0.95 -2.67 -18.34
CA ASP A 114 -0.12 -1.54 -18.71
C ASP A 114 -0.80 -0.20 -18.35
N ASP A 115 -2.11 -0.09 -18.62
CA ASP A 115 -2.89 1.11 -18.29
C ASP A 115 -3.05 1.29 -16.77
N TYR A 116 -3.27 0.23 -16.02
CA TYR A 116 -3.29 0.30 -14.55
C TYR A 116 -1.96 0.80 -13.99
N LEU A 117 -0.84 0.38 -14.58
CA LEU A 117 0.47 0.86 -14.19
C LEU A 117 0.68 2.33 -14.61
N ARG A 118 0.27 2.73 -15.82
CA ARG A 118 0.30 4.15 -16.27
C ARG A 118 -0.47 5.05 -15.33
N MET A 119 -1.70 4.64 -14.96
CA MET A 119 -2.52 5.37 -14.00
C MET A 119 -1.83 5.49 -12.64
N GLY A 120 -1.25 4.39 -12.12
CA GLY A 120 -0.51 4.39 -10.87
C GLY A 120 0.70 5.33 -10.89
N CYS A 121 1.47 5.32 -11.98
CA CYS A 121 2.60 6.24 -12.17
C CYS A 121 2.13 7.71 -12.26
N GLY A 122 1.01 7.95 -12.93
CA GLY A 122 0.41 9.29 -13.04
C GLY A 122 -0.11 9.83 -11.71
N GLU A 123 -0.77 8.98 -10.92
CA GLU A 123 -1.23 9.30 -9.57
C GLU A 123 -0.04 9.63 -8.66
N LEU A 124 0.98 8.76 -8.65
CA LEU A 124 2.16 8.91 -7.79
C LEU A 124 2.87 10.25 -7.97
N LYS A 125 3.01 10.71 -9.21
CA LYS A 125 3.66 12.00 -9.53
C LYS A 125 2.94 13.22 -8.96
N LYS A 126 1.66 13.08 -8.63
CA LYS A 126 0.83 14.15 -8.06
C LYS A 126 0.69 14.05 -6.54
N MET A 127 1.14 12.95 -5.95
CA MET A 127 1.10 12.77 -4.50
C MET A 127 2.14 13.66 -3.82
N LYS A 128 1.80 14.09 -2.61
CA LYS A 128 2.73 14.70 -1.68
C LYS A 128 3.21 13.65 -0.68
N LEU A 129 4.41 13.81 -0.16
CA LEU A 129 4.87 12.98 0.95
C LEU A 129 3.87 13.05 2.11
N PRO A 130 3.60 11.91 2.78
CA PRO A 130 2.74 11.91 3.94
C PRO A 130 3.35 12.81 5.01
N GLY A 131 2.66 13.89 5.33
CA GLY A 131 2.98 14.74 6.46
C GLY A 131 2.19 14.27 7.67
N GLY A 132 2.88 14.02 8.79
CA GLY A 132 2.21 13.79 10.05
C GLY A 132 1.37 15.02 10.44
N ASN A 133 0.21 14.80 11.03
CA ASN A 133 -0.50 15.89 11.67
C ASN A 133 0.35 16.32 12.86
N PRO A 134 0.73 17.62 12.99
CA PRO A 134 1.49 18.05 14.15
C PRO A 134 0.69 17.73 15.41
N ASP A 135 1.37 17.14 16.39
CA ASP A 135 0.74 16.88 17.70
C ASP A 135 0.35 18.22 18.31
N THR A 136 -0.93 18.54 18.24
CA THR A 136 -1.50 19.77 18.78
C THR A 136 -1.83 19.64 20.27
N GLY A 137 -1.28 18.64 20.96
CA GLY A 137 -1.52 18.42 22.37
C GLY A 137 -2.93 17.90 22.66
N HIS A 138 -3.31 16.79 22.06
CA HIS A 138 -4.61 16.16 22.31
C HIS A 138 -4.77 15.77 23.78
N ALA A 139 -5.93 16.07 24.32
CA ALA A 139 -6.29 15.61 25.66
C ALA A 139 -6.28 14.07 25.68
N LYS A 140 -5.41 13.49 26.52
CA LYS A 140 -5.34 12.02 26.72
C LYS A 140 -6.49 11.55 27.63
N ARG A 141 -7.72 11.95 27.29
CA ARG A 141 -8.95 11.54 27.99
C ARG A 141 -9.91 10.92 26.99
N LEU A 142 -10.47 9.78 27.33
CA LEU A 142 -11.32 8.97 26.48
C LEU A 142 -12.63 8.65 27.24
N LEU A 143 -13.77 8.87 26.59
CA LEU A 143 -15.07 8.46 27.09
C LEU A 143 -15.49 7.15 26.38
N VAL A 144 -15.75 6.12 27.16
CA VAL A 144 -16.33 4.86 26.67
C VAL A 144 -17.79 4.78 27.13
N VAL A 145 -18.71 4.64 26.20
CA VAL A 145 -20.13 4.52 26.48
C VAL A 145 -20.56 3.08 26.28
N GLY A 146 -20.99 2.44 27.35
CA GLY A 146 -21.38 1.02 27.40
C GLY A 146 -20.35 0.14 28.10
N GLY A 147 -20.77 -0.55 29.16
CA GLY A 147 -19.96 -1.44 30.00
C GLY A 147 -19.98 -2.92 29.56
N GLY A 148 -20.41 -3.21 28.34
CA GLY A 148 -20.33 -4.56 27.77
C GLY A 148 -18.86 -4.94 27.46
N ILE A 149 -18.67 -6.21 27.02
CA ILE A 149 -17.31 -6.74 26.77
C ILE A 149 -16.46 -5.86 25.86
N SER A 150 -17.04 -5.30 24.81
CA SER A 150 -16.32 -4.40 23.89
C SER A 150 -15.90 -3.09 24.57
N GLY A 151 -16.79 -2.48 25.36
CA GLY A 151 -16.49 -1.24 26.09
C GLY A 151 -15.46 -1.45 27.18
N LEU A 152 -15.56 -2.53 27.95
CA LEU A 152 -14.56 -2.88 28.98
C LEU A 152 -13.19 -3.14 28.35
N THR A 153 -13.13 -3.89 27.24
CA THR A 153 -11.88 -4.15 26.52
C THR A 153 -11.27 -2.85 25.98
N ALA A 154 -12.07 -2.01 25.34
CA ALA A 154 -11.60 -0.72 24.83
C ALA A 154 -11.07 0.20 25.95
N ALA A 155 -11.78 0.26 27.07
CA ALA A 155 -11.38 1.05 28.24
C ALA A 155 -10.06 0.53 28.83
N LEU A 156 -9.91 -0.79 28.97
CA LEU A 156 -8.71 -1.41 29.48
C LEU A 156 -7.49 -1.15 28.59
N GLU A 157 -7.63 -1.39 27.28
CA GLU A 157 -6.54 -1.19 26.34
C GLU A 157 -6.14 0.31 26.24
N ALA A 158 -7.11 1.21 26.20
CA ALA A 158 -6.82 2.65 26.23
C ALA A 158 -6.09 3.07 27.52
N SER A 159 -6.49 2.51 28.66
CA SER A 159 -5.81 2.79 29.94
C SER A 159 -4.35 2.31 29.94
N LYS A 160 -4.05 1.14 29.37
CA LYS A 160 -2.68 0.62 29.20
C LYS A 160 -1.79 1.52 28.37
N THR A 161 -2.37 2.26 27.42
CA THR A 161 -1.64 3.22 26.57
C THR A 161 -1.53 4.63 27.17
N GLY A 162 -1.93 4.79 28.42
CA GLY A 162 -1.78 6.04 29.17
C GLY A 162 -2.90 7.06 28.97
N TYR A 163 -4.05 6.64 28.44
CA TYR A 163 -5.24 7.48 28.39
C TYR A 163 -5.98 7.47 29.74
N GLN A 164 -6.49 8.64 30.16
CA GLN A 164 -7.46 8.71 31.24
C GLN A 164 -8.82 8.30 30.69
N VAL A 165 -9.38 7.19 31.19
CA VAL A 165 -10.62 6.65 30.67
C VAL A 165 -11.77 6.90 31.63
N VAL A 166 -12.89 7.37 31.09
CA VAL A 166 -14.18 7.43 31.78
C VAL A 166 -15.12 6.45 31.07
N LEU A 167 -15.60 5.46 31.81
CA LEU A 167 -16.58 4.51 31.30
C LEU A 167 -17.96 4.83 31.89
N VAL A 168 -18.97 4.89 31.05
CA VAL A 168 -20.35 5.15 31.42
C VAL A 168 -21.22 3.97 31.01
N GLU A 169 -21.97 3.43 31.96
CA GLU A 169 -22.93 2.34 31.73
C GLU A 169 -24.31 2.77 32.29
N LYS A 170 -25.37 2.44 31.56
CA LYS A 170 -26.74 2.76 31.96
C LYS A 170 -27.29 1.84 33.05
N SER A 171 -26.80 0.60 33.09
CA SER A 171 -27.20 -0.41 34.08
C SER A 171 -26.45 -0.17 35.38
N ALA A 172 -27.06 -0.54 36.49
CA ALA A 172 -26.45 -0.43 37.84
C ALA A 172 -25.30 -1.44 38.06
N GLN A 173 -25.13 -2.40 37.16
CA GLN A 173 -24.08 -3.41 37.18
C GLN A 173 -23.44 -3.55 35.78
N LEU A 174 -22.17 -3.85 35.77
CA LEU A 174 -21.36 -4.15 34.58
C LEU A 174 -21.49 -5.62 34.19
#